data_0b2419bc4ee1df938c3f9359160ab4b1
#
_entry.id   0b2419bc4ee1df938c3f9359160ab4b1
#
_cell.length_a   1.000
_cell.length_b   1.000
_cell.length_c   1.000
_cell.angle_alpha   90.00
_cell.angle_beta   90.00
_cell.angle_gamma   90.00
#
_symmetry.space_group_name_H-M   'P 1'
#
loop_
_entity.id
_entity.type
_entity.pdbx_description
1 polymer ?
#
loop_
_entity_poly.entity_id
_entity_poly.type
_entity_poly.pdbx_seq_one_letter_code
_entity_poly.pdbx_strand_id
1 'polypeptide(L)'
;VPKFNLKNNNMKNAYLFPNSYRRIGQILAIPSAFLCGYYLFFADGDLMPCRMFSVLSFELFSSVEWFKIVEADMIKQMSIVLFTISLLLIAFSREKEEDEYMEYLRSRSMRWAMLTSGVVTIVVTLLVYNIAYLYFVFINLYLILILFILKYRIDLHRLRKTGDD
;
A
#
# COMPACT_ATOMS: atom_id res chain seq x y z
N VAL A 1 43.60 -11.79 4.69
CA VAL A 1 42.56 -10.80 4.30
C VAL A 1 41.47 -11.57 3.57
N PRO A 2 40.27 -11.77 4.12
CA PRO A 2 39.21 -12.46 3.42
C PRO A 2 38.66 -11.56 2.32
N LYS A 3 38.69 -12.05 1.09
CA LYS A 3 38.03 -11.43 -0.08
C LYS A 3 36.53 -11.47 0.19
N PHE A 4 35.96 -10.34 0.62
CA PHE A 4 34.52 -10.16 0.81
C PHE A 4 33.83 -10.26 -0.56
N ASN A 5 32.97 -11.25 -0.70
CA ASN A 5 32.39 -11.71 -1.95
C ASN A 5 31.33 -10.70 -2.41
N LEU A 6 31.66 -9.81 -3.34
CA LEU A 6 30.76 -8.81 -3.96
C LEU A 6 29.51 -9.41 -4.63
N LYS A 7 29.47 -10.74 -4.80
CA LYS A 7 28.33 -11.44 -5.39
C LYS A 7 27.11 -11.55 -4.44
N ASN A 8 27.33 -11.41 -3.12
CA ASN A 8 26.25 -11.52 -2.11
C ASN A 8 25.44 -10.22 -1.95
N ASN A 9 25.99 -9.07 -2.34
CA ASN A 9 25.28 -7.79 -2.24
C ASN A 9 24.16 -7.64 -3.28
N ASN A 10 24.28 -8.29 -4.43
CA ASN A 10 23.25 -8.24 -5.47
C ASN A 10 21.99 -9.03 -5.11
N MET A 11 22.06 -10.02 -4.22
CA MET A 11 20.90 -10.78 -3.81
C MET A 11 20.08 -10.11 -2.69
N LYS A 12 20.70 -9.29 -1.85
CA LYS A 12 20.00 -8.58 -0.76
C LYS A 12 19.02 -7.52 -1.27
N ASN A 13 19.25 -6.97 -2.46
CA ASN A 13 18.45 -5.89 -3.04
C ASN A 13 17.56 -6.33 -4.21
N ALA A 14 17.35 -7.64 -4.39
CA ALA A 14 16.65 -8.19 -5.55
C ALA A 14 15.17 -7.78 -5.70
N TYR A 15 14.53 -7.34 -4.61
CA TYR A 15 13.10 -7.02 -4.59
C TYR A 15 12.77 -5.52 -4.49
N LEU A 16 13.78 -4.64 -4.68
CA LEU A 16 13.59 -3.20 -4.57
C LEU A 16 13.61 -2.53 -5.95
N PHE A 17 12.62 -1.68 -6.19
CA PHE A 17 12.55 -0.89 -7.42
C PHE A 17 13.62 0.23 -7.43
N PRO A 18 14.15 0.62 -8.60
CA PRO A 18 15.06 1.76 -8.73
C PRO A 18 14.45 3.05 -8.14
N ASN A 19 15.30 3.96 -7.65
CA ASN A 19 14.87 5.22 -7.00
C ASN A 19 13.95 6.08 -7.90
N SER A 20 14.07 5.98 -9.22
CA SER A 20 13.20 6.72 -10.16
C SER A 20 11.72 6.39 -9.98
N TYR A 21 11.40 5.15 -9.64
CA TYR A 21 10.02 4.69 -9.42
C TYR A 21 9.35 5.31 -8.20
N ARG A 22 10.14 5.75 -7.21
CA ARG A 22 9.61 6.45 -6.04
C ARG A 22 8.94 7.77 -6.40
N ARG A 23 9.56 8.56 -7.31
CA ARG A 23 8.97 9.82 -7.78
C ARG A 23 7.67 9.57 -8.55
N ILE A 24 7.68 8.57 -9.42
CA ILE A 24 6.49 8.15 -10.17
C ILE A 24 5.38 7.74 -9.19
N GLY A 25 5.70 6.91 -8.21
CA GLY A 25 4.75 6.49 -7.16
C GLY A 25 4.17 7.68 -6.39
N GLN A 26 4.97 8.70 -6.03
CA GLN A 26 4.49 9.88 -5.32
C GLN A 26 3.54 10.74 -6.15
N ILE A 27 3.87 10.97 -7.44
CA ILE A 27 3.02 11.73 -8.35
C ILE A 27 1.69 11.01 -8.57
N LEU A 28 1.75 9.68 -8.70
CA LEU A 28 0.58 8.85 -8.96
C LEU A 28 -0.30 8.67 -7.69
N ALA A 29 0.32 8.68 -6.51
CA ALA A 29 -0.39 8.49 -5.23
C ALA A 29 -1.38 9.60 -4.92
N ILE A 30 -1.06 10.86 -5.26
CA ILE A 30 -1.91 12.01 -4.93
C ILE A 30 -3.28 11.92 -5.64
N PRO A 31 -3.34 11.86 -6.99
CA PRO A 31 -4.62 11.80 -7.68
C PRO A 31 -5.38 10.50 -7.41
N SER A 32 -4.68 9.36 -7.31
CA SER A 32 -5.34 8.08 -7.04
C SER A 32 -5.89 7.99 -5.61
N ALA A 33 -5.20 8.56 -4.62
CA ALA A 33 -5.70 8.65 -3.25
C ALA A 33 -6.96 9.52 -3.18
N PHE A 34 -6.98 10.64 -3.90
CA PHE A 34 -8.13 11.54 -3.94
C PHE A 34 -9.35 10.86 -4.59
N LEU A 35 -9.15 10.18 -5.72
CA LEU A 35 -10.22 9.42 -6.38
C LEU A 35 -10.71 8.26 -5.51
N CYS A 36 -9.80 7.49 -4.91
CA CYS A 36 -10.17 6.38 -4.03
C CYS A 36 -10.96 6.86 -2.80
N GLY A 37 -10.53 7.98 -2.20
CA GLY A 37 -11.26 8.60 -1.08
C GLY A 37 -12.64 9.12 -1.49
N TYR A 38 -12.75 9.74 -2.67
CA TYR A 38 -14.04 10.20 -3.20
C TYR A 38 -15.02 9.03 -3.36
N TYR A 39 -14.58 7.92 -3.97
CA TYR A 39 -15.42 6.73 -4.12
C TYR A 39 -15.78 6.04 -2.81
N LEU A 40 -14.90 6.12 -1.82
CA LEU A 40 -15.14 5.49 -0.52
C LEU A 40 -16.20 6.24 0.31
N PHE A 41 -16.23 7.58 0.21
CA PHE A 41 -17.03 8.41 1.12
C PHE A 41 -18.21 9.15 0.46
N PHE A 42 -18.17 9.39 -0.85
CA PHE A 42 -19.11 10.30 -1.52
C PHE A 42 -19.83 9.70 -2.72
N ALA A 43 -19.32 8.63 -3.32
CA ALA A 43 -19.92 8.11 -4.54
C ALA A 43 -21.03 7.09 -4.24
N ASP A 44 -22.27 7.52 -4.39
CA ASP A 44 -23.45 6.68 -4.32
C ASP A 44 -23.86 6.06 -5.69
N GLY A 45 -23.04 6.22 -6.73
CA GLY A 45 -23.34 5.70 -8.07
C GLY A 45 -22.10 5.45 -8.93
N ASP A 46 -22.29 4.72 -10.00
CA ASP A 46 -21.24 4.39 -10.98
C ASP A 46 -21.07 5.55 -11.96
N LEU A 47 -19.85 6.13 -12.03
CA LEU A 47 -19.51 7.20 -12.97
C LEU A 47 -19.32 6.68 -14.40
N MET A 48 -18.80 5.46 -14.52
CA MET A 48 -18.53 4.83 -15.82
C MET A 48 -18.82 3.33 -15.76
N PRO A 49 -20.12 2.93 -15.80
CA PRO A 49 -20.49 1.52 -15.80
C PRO A 49 -19.96 0.84 -17.07
N CYS A 50 -19.14 -0.17 -16.90
CA CYS A 50 -18.60 -1.00 -17.96
C CYS A 50 -18.88 -2.48 -17.68
N ARG A 51 -19.07 -3.24 -18.74
CA ARG A 51 -19.19 -4.70 -18.64
C ARG A 51 -17.80 -5.29 -18.44
N MET A 52 -17.55 -5.82 -17.24
CA MET A 52 -16.28 -6.42 -16.87
C MET A 52 -16.45 -7.92 -16.63
N PHE A 53 -15.42 -8.68 -17.01
CA PHE A 53 -15.37 -10.10 -16.72
C PHE A 53 -15.01 -10.32 -15.26
N SER A 54 -15.90 -10.97 -14.52
CA SER A 54 -15.68 -11.35 -13.12
C SER A 54 -15.49 -12.85 -13.01
N VAL A 55 -14.43 -13.25 -12.32
CA VAL A 55 -14.17 -14.67 -12.00
C VAL A 55 -15.09 -15.13 -10.89
N LEU A 56 -15.39 -14.24 -9.94
CA LEU A 56 -16.26 -14.50 -8.80
C LEU A 56 -17.14 -13.28 -8.55
N SER A 57 -18.44 -13.43 -8.66
CA SER A 57 -19.41 -12.40 -8.34
C SER A 57 -20.29 -12.86 -7.18
N PHE A 58 -20.39 -12.00 -6.17
CA PHE A 58 -21.25 -12.20 -5.01
C PHE A 58 -22.10 -10.95 -4.81
N GLU A 59 -23.39 -11.07 -5.06
CA GLU A 59 -24.37 -10.04 -4.74
C GLU A 59 -25.03 -10.35 -3.40
N LEU A 60 -25.28 -9.31 -2.60
CA LEU A 60 -26.02 -9.44 -1.34
C LEU A 60 -27.38 -10.11 -1.61
N PHE A 61 -27.59 -11.28 -1.02
CA PHE A 61 -28.80 -12.11 -1.18
C PHE A 61 -28.89 -12.96 -2.46
N SER A 62 -27.82 -13.10 -3.25
CA SER A 62 -27.77 -13.97 -4.41
C SER A 62 -26.78 -15.12 -4.24
N SER A 63 -26.90 -16.15 -5.08
CA SER A 63 -25.95 -17.26 -5.12
C SER A 63 -24.60 -16.80 -5.68
N VAL A 64 -23.53 -17.45 -5.22
CA VAL A 64 -22.18 -17.23 -5.78
C VAL A 64 -22.19 -17.66 -7.25
N GLU A 65 -21.89 -16.72 -8.14
CA GLU A 65 -21.78 -16.98 -9.57
C GLU A 65 -20.32 -16.90 -10.02
N TRP A 66 -19.92 -17.90 -10.79
CA TRP A 66 -18.56 -18.01 -11.33
C TRP A 66 -18.54 -17.58 -12.81
N PHE A 67 -17.50 -16.86 -13.21
CA PHE A 67 -17.25 -16.49 -14.61
C PHE A 67 -18.41 -15.73 -15.28
N LYS A 68 -18.91 -14.68 -14.65
CA LYS A 68 -20.00 -13.83 -15.16
C LYS A 68 -19.47 -12.48 -15.65
N ILE A 69 -20.14 -11.91 -16.65
CA ILE A 69 -19.95 -10.51 -17.04
C ILE A 69 -20.82 -9.66 -16.11
N VAL A 70 -20.18 -8.80 -15.33
CA VAL A 70 -20.85 -7.92 -14.35
C VAL A 70 -20.68 -6.47 -14.81
N GLU A 71 -21.66 -5.65 -14.56
CA GLU A 71 -21.51 -4.19 -14.71
C GLU A 71 -20.82 -3.66 -13.47
N ALA A 72 -19.66 -3.02 -13.66
CA ALA A 72 -18.87 -2.44 -12.59
C ALA A 72 -18.31 -1.10 -13.02
N ASP A 73 -18.06 -0.20 -12.07
CA ASP A 73 -17.47 1.10 -12.35
C ASP A 73 -15.97 0.95 -12.64
N MET A 74 -15.60 1.16 -13.91
CA MET A 74 -14.23 1.07 -14.37
C MET A 74 -13.31 2.07 -13.66
N ILE A 75 -13.77 3.30 -13.41
CA ILE A 75 -12.96 4.34 -12.76
C ILE A 75 -12.66 3.94 -11.32
N LYS A 76 -13.63 3.39 -10.62
CA LYS A 76 -13.46 2.88 -9.25
C LYS A 76 -12.40 1.79 -9.19
N GLN A 77 -12.49 0.79 -10.06
CA GLN A 77 -11.52 -0.31 -10.10
C GLN A 77 -10.11 0.18 -10.43
N MET A 78 -9.99 1.04 -11.45
CA MET A 78 -8.70 1.61 -11.84
C MET A 78 -8.09 2.48 -10.75
N SER A 79 -8.89 3.25 -10.02
CA SER A 79 -8.43 4.08 -8.90
C SER A 79 -7.82 3.24 -7.78
N ILE A 80 -8.47 2.13 -7.42
CA ILE A 80 -7.99 1.19 -6.40
C ILE A 80 -6.66 0.55 -6.82
N VAL A 81 -6.60 0.05 -8.07
CA VAL A 81 -5.37 -0.57 -8.60
C VAL A 81 -4.23 0.45 -8.65
N LEU A 82 -4.49 1.64 -9.17
CA LEU A 82 -3.51 2.70 -9.32
C LEU A 82 -2.97 3.16 -7.96
N PHE A 83 -3.84 3.31 -6.97
CA PHE A 83 -3.46 3.67 -5.60
C PHE A 83 -2.60 2.58 -4.95
N THR A 84 -2.99 1.32 -5.11
CA THR A 84 -2.21 0.18 -4.60
C THR A 84 -0.82 0.14 -5.22
N ILE A 85 -0.71 0.25 -6.54
CA ILE A 85 0.56 0.28 -7.26
C ILE A 85 1.42 1.46 -6.78
N SER A 86 0.84 2.65 -6.63
CA SER A 86 1.58 3.83 -6.19
C SER A 86 2.17 3.66 -4.80
N LEU A 87 1.41 3.11 -3.85
CA LEU A 87 1.91 2.83 -2.50
C LEU A 87 3.01 1.77 -2.50
N LEU A 88 2.88 0.71 -3.30
CA LEU A 88 3.92 -0.31 -3.46
C LEU A 88 5.20 0.28 -4.05
N LEU A 89 5.10 1.12 -5.08
CA LEU A 89 6.26 1.79 -5.65
C LEU A 89 6.97 2.69 -4.64
N ILE A 90 6.24 3.41 -3.78
CA ILE A 90 6.83 4.24 -2.73
C ILE A 90 7.47 3.38 -1.64
N ALA A 91 6.78 2.32 -1.21
CA ALA A 91 7.20 1.44 -0.11
C ALA A 91 8.46 0.64 -0.45
N PHE A 92 8.54 0.10 -1.68
CA PHE A 92 9.60 -0.79 -2.12
C PHE A 92 10.62 -0.15 -3.08
N SER A 93 10.68 1.16 -3.15
CA SER A 93 11.68 1.89 -3.95
C SER A 93 12.96 2.11 -3.14
N ARG A 94 14.10 2.04 -3.84
CA ARG A 94 15.43 2.29 -3.25
C ARG A 94 15.63 3.77 -2.91
N GLU A 95 16.43 4.03 -1.85
CA GLU A 95 17.01 5.36 -1.61
C GLU A 95 18.19 5.60 -2.54
N LYS A 96 18.65 6.86 -2.65
CA LYS A 96 19.79 7.24 -3.50
C LYS A 96 21.09 6.64 -3.00
N GLU A 97 21.25 6.58 -1.69
CA GLU A 97 22.40 6.02 -1.00
C GLU A 97 21.85 4.89 -0.11
N GLU A 98 22.07 3.64 -0.51
CA GLU A 98 21.66 2.49 0.26
C GLU A 98 22.83 1.95 1.06
N ASP A 99 22.76 2.10 2.38
CA ASP A 99 23.64 1.51 3.37
C ASP A 99 22.97 0.33 4.07
N GLU A 100 23.73 -0.54 4.72
CA GLU A 100 23.21 -1.64 5.56
C GLU A 100 22.27 -1.10 6.66
N TYR A 101 22.53 0.12 7.12
CA TYR A 101 21.70 0.79 8.10
C TYR A 101 20.30 1.14 7.54
N MET A 102 20.19 1.50 6.26
CA MET A 102 18.91 1.76 5.60
C MET A 102 18.05 0.52 5.50
N GLU A 103 18.64 -0.65 5.24
CA GLU A 103 17.95 -1.93 5.24
C GLU A 103 17.42 -2.28 6.64
N TYR A 104 18.23 -2.07 7.66
CA TYR A 104 17.81 -2.24 9.06
C TYR A 104 16.65 -1.31 9.41
N LEU A 105 16.72 -0.03 9.03
CA LEU A 105 15.69 0.97 9.29
C LEU A 105 14.36 0.61 8.62
N ARG A 106 14.41 0.15 7.37
CA ARG A 106 13.25 -0.33 6.61
C ARG A 106 12.60 -1.52 7.29
N SER A 107 13.39 -2.52 7.66
CA SER A 107 12.92 -3.71 8.37
C SER A 107 12.30 -3.39 9.73
N ARG A 108 12.91 -2.46 10.49
CA ARG A 108 12.38 -1.96 11.76
C ARG A 108 11.05 -1.25 11.58
N SER A 109 10.96 -0.36 10.57
CA SER A 109 9.73 0.39 10.28
C SER A 109 8.59 -0.53 9.84
N MET A 110 8.90 -1.59 9.08
CA MET A 110 7.91 -2.58 8.65
C MET A 110 7.35 -3.38 9.83
N ARG A 111 8.21 -3.86 10.71
CA ARG A 111 7.77 -4.56 11.93
C ARG A 111 6.90 -3.67 12.81
N TRP A 112 7.28 -2.40 12.98
CA TRP A 112 6.48 -1.44 13.73
C TRP A 112 5.12 -1.20 13.09
N ALA A 113 5.04 -1.02 11.78
CA ALA A 113 3.80 -0.82 11.06
C ALA A 113 2.85 -2.03 11.18
N MET A 114 3.39 -3.24 11.08
CA MET A 114 2.62 -4.48 11.27
C MET A 114 2.03 -4.59 12.68
N LEU A 115 2.83 -4.33 13.71
CA LEU A 115 2.37 -4.38 15.10
C LEU A 115 1.30 -3.32 15.37
N THR A 116 1.53 -2.08 14.92
CA THR A 116 0.58 -0.98 15.10
C THR A 116 -0.74 -1.24 14.37
N SER A 117 -0.68 -1.70 13.11
CA SER A 117 -1.87 -2.08 12.36
C SER A 117 -2.62 -3.23 13.02
N GLY A 118 -1.91 -4.24 13.54
CA GLY A 118 -2.52 -5.34 14.28
C GLY A 118 -3.28 -4.88 15.53
N VAL A 119 -2.68 -3.99 16.32
CA VAL A 119 -3.35 -3.40 17.50
C VAL A 119 -4.59 -2.60 17.09
N VAL A 120 -4.48 -1.76 16.06
CA VAL A 120 -5.62 -1.00 15.54
C VAL A 120 -6.74 -1.93 15.08
N THR A 121 -6.38 -3.00 14.37
CA THR A 121 -7.37 -4.00 13.91
C THR A 121 -8.11 -4.63 15.09
N ILE A 122 -7.42 -5.03 16.15
CA ILE A 122 -8.05 -5.60 17.36
C ILE A 122 -9.03 -4.61 17.98
N VAL A 123 -8.59 -3.36 18.18
CA VAL A 123 -9.42 -2.32 18.81
C VAL A 123 -10.66 -2.05 17.96
N VAL A 124 -10.50 -1.88 16.65
CA VAL A 124 -11.63 -1.58 15.75
C VAL A 124 -12.58 -2.79 15.67
N THR A 125 -12.08 -4.01 15.63
CA THR A 125 -12.93 -5.22 15.62
C THR A 125 -13.81 -5.31 16.86
N LEU A 126 -13.35 -4.83 18.00
CA LEU A 126 -14.13 -4.82 19.25
C LEU A 126 -15.18 -3.70 19.32
N LEU A 127 -14.95 -2.59 18.58
CA LEU A 127 -15.76 -1.38 18.70
C LEU A 127 -16.67 -1.12 17.50
N VAL A 128 -16.34 -1.65 16.33
CA VAL A 128 -17.04 -1.35 15.06
C VAL A 128 -17.67 -2.61 14.50
N TYR A 129 -18.93 -2.52 14.16
CA TYR A 129 -19.73 -3.64 13.66
C TYR A 129 -20.42 -3.31 12.34
N ASN A 130 -20.97 -4.34 11.68
CA ASN A 130 -21.76 -4.27 10.45
C ASN A 130 -20.97 -3.71 9.24
N ILE A 131 -21.66 -2.94 8.41
CA ILE A 131 -21.11 -2.36 7.17
C ILE A 131 -19.89 -1.46 7.44
N ALA A 132 -19.87 -0.74 8.56
CA ALA A 132 -18.75 0.10 8.96
C ALA A 132 -17.45 -0.73 9.14
N TYR A 133 -17.55 -1.94 9.66
CA TYR A 133 -16.40 -2.84 9.78
C TYR A 133 -15.86 -3.28 8.40
N LEU A 134 -16.73 -3.48 7.42
CA LEU A 134 -16.32 -3.82 6.06
C LEU A 134 -15.48 -2.68 5.43
N TYR A 135 -15.89 -1.42 5.59
CA TYR A 135 -15.11 -0.26 5.17
C TYR A 135 -13.75 -0.22 5.86
N PHE A 136 -13.71 -0.52 7.15
CA PHE A 136 -12.45 -0.57 7.89
C PHE A 136 -11.50 -1.64 7.34
N VAL A 137 -11.98 -2.82 6.98
CA VAL A 137 -11.16 -3.90 6.41
C VAL A 137 -10.48 -3.43 5.12
N PHE A 138 -11.18 -2.71 4.25
CA PHE A 138 -10.59 -2.12 3.04
C PHE A 138 -9.53 -1.06 3.38
N ILE A 139 -9.81 -0.17 4.32
CA ILE A 139 -8.87 0.87 4.75
C ILE A 139 -7.63 0.24 5.40
N ASN A 140 -7.80 -0.82 6.17
CA ASN A 140 -6.71 -1.50 6.87
C ASN A 140 -5.65 -2.11 5.93
N LEU A 141 -6.05 -2.51 4.73
CA LEU A 141 -5.12 -2.97 3.71
C LEU A 141 -4.08 -1.88 3.37
N TYR A 142 -4.52 -0.65 3.25
CA TYR A 142 -3.66 0.50 2.96
C TYR A 142 -2.96 1.04 4.20
N LEU A 143 -3.56 0.89 5.37
CA LEU A 143 -3.05 1.39 6.64
C LEU A 143 -1.64 0.87 6.92
N ILE A 144 -1.39 -0.42 6.71
CA ILE A 144 -0.06 -1.03 6.90
C ILE A 144 0.98 -0.34 6.02
N LEU A 145 0.69 -0.14 4.74
CA LEU A 145 1.62 0.49 3.79
C LEU A 145 1.85 1.96 4.15
N ILE A 146 0.81 2.68 4.49
CA ILE A 146 0.88 4.09 4.88
C ILE A 146 1.69 4.25 6.17
N LEU A 147 1.42 3.45 7.21
CA LEU A 147 2.17 3.48 8.46
C LEU A 147 3.64 3.13 8.24
N PHE A 148 3.94 2.14 7.39
CA PHE A 148 5.31 1.79 7.04
C PHE A 148 6.03 2.96 6.35
N ILE A 149 5.42 3.56 5.33
CA ILE A 149 6.01 4.69 4.59
C ILE A 149 6.24 5.88 5.53
N LEU A 150 5.27 6.22 6.38
CA LEU A 150 5.38 7.33 7.33
C LEU A 150 6.48 7.08 8.34
N LYS A 151 6.50 5.91 8.97
CA LYS A 151 7.52 5.55 9.97
C LYS A 151 8.91 5.56 9.38
N TYR A 152 9.08 4.92 8.23
CA TYR A 152 10.36 4.91 7.52
C TYR A 152 10.84 6.33 7.17
N ARG A 153 9.95 7.20 6.70
CA ARG A 153 10.29 8.60 6.39
C ARG A 153 10.69 9.40 7.61
N ILE A 154 9.98 9.25 8.73
CA ILE A 154 10.29 9.94 9.97
C ILE A 154 11.66 9.51 10.49
N ASP A 155 11.93 8.20 10.51
CA ASP A 155 13.19 7.67 11.01
C ASP A 155 14.36 8.08 10.10
N LEU A 156 14.17 8.10 8.79
CA LEU A 156 15.15 8.59 7.81
C LEU A 156 15.44 10.08 7.97
N HIS A 157 14.42 10.90 8.21
CA HIS A 157 14.60 12.34 8.43
C HIS A 157 15.37 12.63 9.72
N ARG A 158 15.07 11.89 10.79
CA ARG A 158 15.82 11.98 12.06
C ARG A 158 17.29 11.62 11.89
N LEU A 159 17.57 10.56 11.14
CA LEU A 159 18.93 10.13 10.87
C LEU A 159 19.76 11.22 10.15
N ARG A 160 19.19 11.82 9.11
CA ARG A 160 19.86 12.89 8.36
C ARG A 160 20.16 14.11 9.22
N LYS A 161 19.24 14.48 10.11
CA LYS A 161 19.45 15.60 11.02
C LYS A 161 20.54 15.36 12.05
N THR A 162 20.71 14.12 12.53
CA THR A 162 21.73 13.75 13.53
C THR A 162 23.12 13.57 12.88
N GLY A 163 23.20 13.37 11.59
CA GLY A 163 24.48 13.25 10.86
C GLY A 163 25.04 14.58 10.36
N ASP A 164 24.27 15.66 10.45
CA ASP A 164 24.71 17.02 10.10
C ASP A 164 25.24 17.85 11.32
N ASP A 165 25.12 17.31 12.54
CA ASP A 165 25.66 17.84 13.79
C ASP A 165 26.97 17.09 14.15
#